data_cfa81d20d5068d7cf1ae9166101da24b
#
_entry.id   cfa81d20d5068d7cf1ae9166101da24b
#
_cell.length_a   1.000
_cell.length_b   1.000
_cell.length_c   1.000
_cell.angle_alpha   90.00
_cell.angle_beta   90.00
_cell.angle_gamma   90.00
#
_symmetry.space_group_name_H-M   'P 1'
#
loop_
_entity.id
_entity.type
_entity.pdbx_description
1 polymer ?
#
loop_
_entity_poly.entity_id
_entity_poly.type
_entity_poly.pdbx_seq_one_letter_code
_entity_poly.pdbx_strand_id
1 'polypeptide(L)'
;METDELRRRFASSPVARLSTVRPDGRPHIVPIVFALVGDTLFSAVDAKPKRSRDLQRLANVRADPRCALLVDHYEDDWRRLWWVRADGAAEVVEAPPAEHPGIQALVRRFLQYRDEPPSGPLLVVTVQRWTGWASTS
;
A
#
# COMPACT_ATOMS: atom_id res chain seq x y z
N MET A 1 -6.22 9.95 -17.51
CA MET A 1 -5.00 9.12 -17.54
C MET A 1 -5.34 7.68 -17.85
N GLU A 2 -4.56 7.08 -18.70
CA GLU A 2 -4.68 5.66 -18.99
C GLU A 2 -4.28 4.81 -17.77
N THR A 3 -4.80 3.61 -17.67
CA THR A 3 -4.54 2.74 -16.53
C THR A 3 -3.04 2.47 -16.32
N ASP A 4 -2.28 2.28 -17.39
CA ASP A 4 -0.85 2.04 -17.25
C ASP A 4 -0.12 3.25 -16.68
N GLU A 5 -0.54 4.45 -17.01
CA GLU A 5 0.03 5.66 -16.42
C GLU A 5 -0.33 5.76 -14.94
N LEU A 6 -1.56 5.43 -14.57
CA LEU A 6 -1.97 5.41 -13.16
C LEU A 6 -1.10 4.45 -12.35
N ARG A 7 -0.89 3.24 -12.87
CA ARG A 7 -0.03 2.25 -12.20
C ARG A 7 1.40 2.76 -12.06
N ARG A 8 1.96 3.37 -13.11
CA ARG A 8 3.35 3.87 -13.07
C ARG A 8 3.51 4.97 -12.03
N ARG A 9 2.58 5.93 -11.99
CA ARG A 9 2.64 7.01 -11.00
C ARG A 9 2.52 6.46 -9.59
N PHE A 10 1.61 5.53 -9.40
CA PHE A 10 1.43 4.90 -8.09
C PHE A 10 2.69 4.15 -7.67
N ALA A 11 3.20 3.30 -8.54
CA ALA A 11 4.35 2.46 -8.23
C ALA A 11 5.62 3.26 -7.94
N SER A 12 5.77 4.44 -8.53
CA SER A 12 6.97 5.27 -8.35
C SER A 12 6.96 6.03 -7.03
N SER A 13 5.84 6.10 -6.36
CA SER A 13 5.73 6.86 -5.11
C SER A 13 6.35 6.07 -3.96
N PRO A 14 7.14 6.72 -3.09
CA PRO A 14 7.78 5.99 -1.98
C PRO A 14 6.82 5.62 -0.88
N VAL A 15 5.72 6.33 -0.73
CA VAL A 15 4.76 6.16 0.36
C VAL A 15 3.35 6.25 -0.22
N ALA A 16 2.46 5.40 0.27
CA ALA A 16 1.03 5.51 0.01
C ALA A 16 0.30 5.67 1.34
N ARG A 17 -0.89 6.28 1.28
CA ARG A 17 -1.78 6.35 2.44
C ARG A 17 -2.80 5.25 2.27
N LEU A 18 -2.86 4.37 3.26
CA LEU A 18 -3.77 3.22 3.26
C LEU A 18 -4.94 3.54 4.18
N SER A 19 -6.15 3.49 3.62
CA SER A 19 -7.38 3.64 4.38
C SER A 19 -8.07 2.28 4.50
N THR A 20 -8.44 1.92 5.73
CA THR A 20 -9.19 0.72 6.04
C THR A 20 -10.37 1.09 6.92
N VAL A 21 -11.26 0.14 7.16
CA VAL A 21 -12.49 0.38 7.91
C VAL A 21 -12.38 -0.28 9.28
N ARG A 22 -12.56 0.52 10.34
CA ARG A 22 -12.60 -0.01 11.70
C ARG A 22 -13.87 -0.82 11.92
N PRO A 23 -13.88 -1.74 12.89
CA PRO A 23 -15.10 -2.52 13.18
C PRO A 23 -16.32 -1.67 13.48
N ASP A 24 -16.14 -0.45 14.03
CA ASP A 24 -17.26 0.45 14.29
C ASP A 24 -17.64 1.30 13.06
N GLY A 25 -17.02 1.05 11.91
CA GLY A 25 -17.32 1.76 10.67
C GLY A 25 -16.52 3.02 10.44
N ARG A 26 -15.71 3.45 11.41
CA ARG A 26 -14.89 4.65 11.22
C ARG A 26 -13.74 4.38 10.27
N PRO A 27 -13.38 5.37 9.46
CA PRO A 27 -12.20 5.23 8.61
C PRO A 27 -10.91 5.29 9.44
N HIS A 28 -9.91 4.55 8.99
CA HIS A 28 -8.58 4.54 9.58
C HIS A 28 -7.58 4.76 8.45
N ILE A 29 -6.59 5.61 8.66
CA ILE A 29 -5.62 5.92 7.62
C ILE A 29 -4.21 5.99 8.21
N VAL A 30 -3.26 5.34 7.51
CA VAL A 30 -1.85 5.33 7.90
C VAL A 30 -0.98 5.39 6.65
N PRO A 31 0.23 5.96 6.74
CA PRO A 31 1.20 5.84 5.64
C PRO A 31 1.83 4.46 5.65
N ILE A 32 2.12 3.94 4.47
CA ILE A 32 2.81 2.66 4.30
C ILE A 32 3.86 2.79 3.20
N VAL A 33 4.91 1.97 3.31
CA VAL A 33 5.78 1.68 2.18
C VAL A 33 5.27 0.40 1.51
N PHE A 34 5.51 0.26 0.24
CA PHE A 34 4.88 -0.81 -0.53
C PHE A 34 5.66 -1.14 -1.79
N ALA A 35 5.32 -2.27 -2.38
CA ALA A 35 5.73 -2.61 -3.74
C ALA A 35 4.48 -2.99 -4.52
N LEU A 36 4.44 -2.59 -5.79
CA LEU A 36 3.32 -2.90 -6.69
C LEU A 36 3.81 -3.77 -7.82
N VAL A 37 3.12 -4.88 -8.05
CA VAL A 37 3.37 -5.77 -9.18
C VAL A 37 2.03 -5.97 -9.89
N GLY A 38 1.89 -5.37 -11.08
CA GLY A 38 0.60 -5.38 -11.78
C GLY A 38 -0.47 -4.69 -10.97
N ASP A 39 -1.50 -5.41 -10.60
CA ASP A 39 -2.59 -4.90 -9.77
C ASP A 39 -2.53 -5.41 -8.33
N THR A 40 -1.39 -5.97 -7.92
CA THR A 40 -1.22 -6.49 -6.56
C THR A 40 -0.20 -5.63 -5.82
N LEU A 41 -0.61 -5.15 -4.65
CA LEU A 41 0.23 -4.32 -3.80
C LEU A 41 0.60 -5.11 -2.55
N PHE A 42 1.86 -5.01 -2.15
CA PHE A 42 2.39 -5.67 -0.97
C PHE A 42 2.95 -4.66 0.01
N SER A 43 2.62 -4.81 1.29
CA SER A 43 3.17 -4.00 2.36
C SER A 43 3.40 -4.89 3.57
N ALA A 44 4.60 -4.86 4.12
CA ALA A 44 4.94 -5.70 5.24
C ALA A 44 4.85 -4.92 6.55
N VAL A 45 4.51 -5.65 7.61
CA VAL A 45 4.59 -5.11 8.97
C VAL A 45 5.96 -5.49 9.52
N ASP A 46 6.63 -4.51 10.12
CA ASP A 46 7.94 -4.72 10.69
C ASP A 46 7.87 -5.80 11.79
N ALA A 47 8.81 -6.73 11.76
CA ALA A 47 8.87 -7.83 12.73
C ALA A 47 9.31 -7.40 14.12
N LYS A 48 9.89 -6.21 14.27
CA LYS A 48 10.33 -5.74 15.57
C LYS A 48 9.15 -5.62 16.52
N PRO A 49 9.34 -5.84 17.82
CA PRO A 49 8.27 -5.66 18.78
C PRO A 49 7.72 -4.25 18.65
N LYS A 50 6.47 -4.14 18.25
CA LYS A 50 5.81 -2.87 18.00
C LYS A 50 4.66 -2.70 18.96
N ARG A 51 4.30 -1.45 19.15
CA ARG A 51 3.08 -1.12 19.86
C ARG A 51 1.89 -1.63 19.07
N SER A 52 0.84 -1.97 19.76
CA SER A 52 -0.36 -2.55 19.16
C SER A 52 -0.97 -1.67 18.06
N ARG A 53 -0.72 -0.36 18.07
CA ARG A 53 -1.27 0.55 17.05
C ARG A 53 -0.86 0.17 15.63
N ASP A 54 0.30 -0.45 15.43
CA ASP A 54 0.76 -0.86 14.12
C ASP A 54 -0.06 -2.03 13.57
N LEU A 55 -0.81 -2.70 14.44
CA LEU A 55 -1.62 -3.85 14.09
C LEU A 55 -3.07 -3.48 13.75
N GLN A 56 -3.47 -2.23 13.98
CA GLN A 56 -4.87 -1.83 13.76
C GLN A 56 -5.30 -2.06 12.31
N ARG A 57 -4.45 -1.70 11.34
CA ARG A 57 -4.80 -1.91 9.93
C ARG A 57 -4.98 -3.38 9.60
N LEU A 58 -4.23 -4.26 10.23
CA LEU A 58 -4.38 -5.70 10.01
C LEU A 58 -5.67 -6.22 10.59
N ALA A 59 -6.01 -5.80 11.80
CA ALA A 59 -7.29 -6.15 12.42
C ALA A 59 -8.46 -5.66 11.58
N ASN A 60 -8.36 -4.44 11.06
CA ASN A 60 -9.39 -3.88 10.20
C ASN A 60 -9.60 -4.73 8.95
N VAL A 61 -8.51 -5.10 8.29
CA VAL A 61 -8.55 -5.89 7.06
C VAL A 61 -9.11 -7.28 7.30
N ARG A 62 -8.77 -7.90 8.43
CA ARG A 62 -9.31 -9.23 8.76
C ARG A 62 -10.83 -9.19 8.93
N ALA A 63 -11.35 -8.08 9.46
CA ALA A 63 -12.79 -7.91 9.67
C ALA A 63 -13.51 -7.41 8.41
N ASP A 64 -12.86 -6.54 7.62
CA ASP A 64 -13.44 -5.94 6.42
C ASP A 64 -12.32 -5.76 5.39
N PRO A 65 -12.32 -6.52 4.29
CA PRO A 65 -11.21 -6.48 3.33
C PRO A 65 -11.17 -5.20 2.50
N ARG A 66 -12.23 -4.39 2.50
CA ARG A 66 -12.27 -3.19 1.66
C ARG A 66 -11.22 -2.19 2.11
N CYS A 67 -10.50 -1.63 1.14
CA CYS A 67 -9.49 -0.62 1.41
C CYS A 67 -9.34 0.32 0.23
N ALA A 68 -8.71 1.45 0.49
CA ALA A 68 -8.33 2.40 -0.55
C ALA A 68 -6.93 2.92 -0.23
N LEU A 69 -6.17 3.20 -1.27
CA LEU A 69 -4.83 3.75 -1.14
C LEU A 69 -4.71 4.99 -2.01
N LEU A 70 -3.96 5.96 -1.51
CA LEU A 70 -3.75 7.21 -2.21
C LEU A 70 -2.27 7.53 -2.29
N VAL A 71 -1.81 7.88 -3.48
CA VAL A 71 -0.53 8.55 -3.68
C VAL A 71 -0.80 9.86 -4.37
N ASP A 72 0.04 10.85 -4.11
CA ASP A 72 -0.17 12.16 -4.70
C ASP A 72 1.12 12.94 -4.78
N HIS A 73 1.06 14.01 -5.53
CA HIS A 73 2.07 15.05 -5.54
C HIS A 73 1.33 16.39 -5.48
N TYR A 74 1.45 17.07 -4.34
CA TYR A 74 0.84 18.38 -4.14
C TYR A 74 1.92 19.37 -3.74
N GLU A 75 1.89 20.55 -4.37
CA GLU A 75 2.86 21.62 -4.13
C GLU A 75 2.23 22.95 -4.44
N ASP A 76 2.98 24.05 -4.23
CA ASP A 76 2.46 25.39 -4.49
C ASP A 76 2.25 25.70 -5.98
N ASP A 77 2.98 25.03 -6.85
CA ASP A 77 2.74 25.15 -8.30
C ASP A 77 1.64 24.16 -8.70
N TRP A 78 0.43 24.67 -8.77
CA TRP A 78 -0.75 23.84 -9.03
C TRP A 78 -0.75 23.18 -10.41
N ARG A 79 0.09 23.61 -11.33
CA ARG A 79 0.22 22.96 -12.64
C ARG A 79 0.87 21.58 -12.54
N ARG A 80 1.46 21.26 -11.40
CA ARG A 80 2.19 20.02 -11.17
C ARG A 80 1.45 19.02 -10.27
N LEU A 81 0.23 19.33 -9.91
CA LEU A 81 -0.55 18.47 -9.00
C LEU A 81 -1.08 17.23 -9.71
N TRP A 82 -1.04 16.13 -9.01
CA TRP A 82 -1.71 14.90 -9.45
C TRP A 82 -1.96 13.99 -8.25
N TRP A 83 -2.93 13.09 -8.42
CA TRP A 83 -3.14 12.02 -7.46
C TRP A 83 -3.62 10.78 -8.19
N VAL A 84 -3.37 9.61 -7.56
CA VAL A 84 -3.85 8.32 -8.02
C VAL A 84 -4.40 7.57 -6.81
N ARG A 85 -5.58 7.00 -6.96
CA ARG A 85 -6.22 6.19 -5.94
C ARG A 85 -6.41 4.77 -6.44
N ALA A 86 -6.11 3.80 -5.58
CA ALA A 86 -6.38 2.39 -5.79
C ALA A 86 -7.46 1.96 -4.82
N ASP A 87 -8.57 1.45 -5.33
CA ASP A 87 -9.62 0.85 -4.52
C ASP A 87 -9.50 -0.67 -4.66
N GLY A 88 -9.55 -1.39 -3.56
CA GLY A 88 -9.36 -2.83 -3.62
C GLY A 88 -9.76 -3.57 -2.38
N ALA A 89 -9.35 -4.83 -2.36
CA ALA A 89 -9.59 -5.74 -1.25
C ALA A 89 -8.25 -6.27 -0.75
N ALA A 90 -8.10 -6.31 0.55
CA ALA A 90 -6.85 -6.68 1.20
C ALA A 90 -7.01 -7.97 2.00
N GLU A 91 -5.92 -8.71 2.09
CA GLU A 91 -5.83 -9.87 3.00
C GLU A 91 -4.50 -9.82 3.73
N VAL A 92 -4.44 -10.54 4.84
CA VAL A 92 -3.22 -10.63 5.65
C VAL A 92 -2.65 -12.04 5.49
N VAL A 93 -1.38 -12.12 5.08
CA VAL A 93 -0.63 -13.38 5.09
C VAL A 93 0.17 -13.38 6.37
N GLU A 94 -0.20 -14.24 7.33
CA GLU A 94 0.29 -14.14 8.70
C GLU A 94 1.78 -14.46 8.82
N ALA A 95 2.25 -15.46 8.08
CA ALA A 95 3.65 -15.91 8.17
C ALA A 95 4.18 -16.21 6.76
N PRO A 96 4.44 -15.16 5.96
CA PRO A 96 4.89 -15.40 4.59
C PRO A 96 6.29 -16.03 4.58
N PRO A 97 6.52 -17.03 3.72
CA PRO A 97 7.88 -17.55 3.54
C PRO A 97 8.74 -16.51 2.82
N ALA A 98 10.07 -16.65 2.96
CA ALA A 98 11.00 -15.69 2.36
C ALA A 98 10.85 -15.61 0.84
N GLU A 99 10.46 -16.69 0.19
CA GLU A 99 10.27 -16.74 -1.27
C GLU A 99 8.90 -16.23 -1.72
N HIS A 100 8.05 -15.78 -0.81
CA HIS A 100 6.75 -15.21 -1.19
C HIS A 100 6.96 -14.07 -2.18
N PRO A 101 6.19 -14.01 -3.29
CA PRO A 101 6.37 -12.96 -4.30
C PRO A 101 6.34 -11.54 -3.74
N GLY A 102 5.51 -11.31 -2.73
CA GLY A 102 5.42 -9.99 -2.10
C GLY A 102 6.67 -9.64 -1.31
N ILE A 103 7.22 -10.59 -0.58
CA ILE A 103 8.48 -10.38 0.15
C ILE A 103 9.60 -10.09 -0.85
N GLN A 104 9.68 -10.87 -1.94
CA GLN A 104 10.69 -10.65 -2.96
C GLN A 104 10.55 -9.27 -3.62
N ALA A 105 9.33 -8.83 -3.89
CA ALA A 105 9.10 -7.51 -4.47
C ALA A 105 9.55 -6.38 -3.54
N LEU A 106 9.29 -6.50 -2.24
CA LEU A 106 9.71 -5.51 -1.26
C LEU A 106 11.23 -5.49 -1.11
N VAL A 107 11.87 -6.66 -1.10
CA VAL A 107 13.32 -6.76 -1.01
C VAL A 107 13.98 -6.12 -2.24
N ARG A 108 13.42 -6.32 -3.42
CA ARG A 108 13.96 -5.69 -4.64
C ARG A 108 13.85 -4.17 -4.58
N ARG A 109 12.79 -3.66 -4.01
CA ARG A 109 12.53 -2.22 -4.02
C ARG A 109 13.30 -1.46 -2.94
N PHE A 110 13.43 -2.01 -1.73
CA PHE A 110 13.96 -1.29 -0.58
C PHE A 110 15.26 -1.88 -0.09
N LEU A 111 16.31 -1.04 -0.03
CA LEU A 111 17.62 -1.46 0.47
C LEU A 111 17.56 -1.99 1.89
N GLN A 112 16.73 -1.36 2.73
CA GLN A 112 16.58 -1.80 4.12
C GLN A 112 16.12 -3.25 4.22
N TYR A 113 15.25 -3.67 3.29
CA TYR A 113 14.75 -5.03 3.27
C TYR A 113 15.74 -6.05 2.71
N ARG A 114 16.75 -5.59 1.96
CA ARG A 114 17.82 -6.50 1.50
C ARG A 114 18.67 -6.98 2.65
N ASP A 115 19.01 -6.06 3.58
CA ASP A 115 19.80 -6.39 4.75
C ASP A 115 19.00 -7.14 5.79
N GLU A 116 17.73 -6.77 5.95
CA GLU A 116 16.85 -7.33 6.97
C GLU A 116 15.47 -7.55 6.35
N PRO A 117 15.27 -8.68 5.65
CA PRO A 117 13.97 -8.94 5.01
C PRO A 117 12.83 -8.94 6.00
N PRO A 118 11.65 -8.46 5.57
CA PRO A 118 10.51 -8.45 6.49
C PRO A 118 10.11 -9.89 6.86
N SER A 119 9.82 -10.10 8.13
CA SER A 119 9.43 -11.40 8.65
C SER A 119 8.08 -11.40 9.36
N GLY A 120 7.46 -10.23 9.46
CA GLY A 120 6.14 -10.11 10.03
C GLY A 120 5.03 -10.36 9.02
N PRO A 121 3.78 -10.13 9.42
CA PRO A 121 2.65 -10.30 8.51
C PRO A 121 2.79 -9.45 7.26
N LEU A 122 2.26 -9.96 6.17
CA LEU A 122 2.26 -9.28 4.87
C LEU A 122 0.84 -8.90 4.52
N LEU A 123 0.64 -7.63 4.18
CA LEU A 123 -0.63 -7.14 3.64
C LEU A 123 -0.58 -7.28 2.14
N VAL A 124 -1.58 -7.94 1.57
CA VAL A 124 -1.70 -8.14 0.12
C VAL A 124 -2.99 -7.49 -0.35
N VAL A 125 -2.88 -6.50 -1.21
CA VAL A 125 -4.03 -5.78 -1.74
C VAL A 125 -4.18 -6.11 -3.22
N THR A 126 -5.36 -6.60 -3.59
CA THR A 126 -5.75 -6.75 -5.00
C THR A 126 -6.49 -5.48 -5.39
N VAL A 127 -5.89 -4.70 -6.29
CA VAL A 127 -6.49 -3.46 -6.76
C VAL A 127 -7.58 -3.79 -7.77
N GLN A 128 -8.79 -3.31 -7.50
CA GLN A 128 -9.95 -3.56 -8.33
C GLN A 128 -10.26 -2.38 -9.25
N ARG A 129 -9.85 -1.17 -8.85
CA ARG A 129 -10.13 0.04 -9.61
C ARG A 129 -9.03 1.06 -9.41
N TRP A 130 -8.54 1.60 -10.51
CA TRP A 130 -7.60 2.72 -10.53
C TRP A 130 -8.34 3.99 -10.93
N THR A 131 -8.10 5.07 -10.20
CA THR A 131 -8.65 6.39 -10.49
C THR A 131 -7.57 7.42 -10.30
N GLY A 132 -7.54 8.44 -11.12
CA GLY A 132 -6.54 9.48 -10.95
C GLY A 132 -6.88 10.74 -11.70
N TRP A 133 -6.11 11.78 -11.37
CA TRP A 133 -6.26 13.11 -11.94
C TRP A 133 -4.90 13.78 -11.97
N ALA A 134 -4.66 14.56 -13.00
CA ALA A 134 -3.49 15.43 -13.11
C ALA A 134 -3.94 16.78 -13.62
N SER A 135 -3.35 17.85 -13.08
CA SER A 135 -3.71 19.22 -13.46
C SER A 135 -3.34 19.52 -14.89
N THR A 136 -2.30 18.86 -15.40
CA THR A 136 -1.92 18.93 -16.82
C THR A 136 -1.72 17.52 -17.32
N SER A 137 -2.18 17.25 -18.52
CA SER A 137 -2.04 15.93 -19.13
C SER A 137 -1.02 15.94 -20.24
#